data_a489039dc59bd3932acfc22549b44a5d
#
_entry.id   a489039dc59bd3932acfc22549b44a5d
#
_cell.length_a   1.000
_cell.length_b   1.000
_cell.length_c   1.000
_cell.angle_alpha   90.00
_cell.angle_beta   90.00
_cell.angle_gamma   90.00
#
_symmetry.space_group_name_H-M   'P 1'
#
loop_
_entity.id
_entity.type
_entity.pdbx_description
1 polymer ?
#
loop_
_entity_poly.entity_id
_entity_poly.type
_entity_poly.pdbx_seq_one_letter_code
_entity_poly.pdbx_strand_id
1 'polypeptide(L)'
;MFELQFFLIGIIQGVTEFLPISSSGHLVLFAQLTNWEDQGLFTDIAVHFGTLFAVVIYLRKEIYYFLTNIFQFKLFEDQIIFKIILATLPAIILGYFIYDYVSLYFRSIQLIALSSIVFAII
;
A
#
# COMPACT_ATOMS: atom_id res chain seq x y z
N MET A 1 9.55 -23.31 7.50
CA MET A 1 9.31 -22.74 6.15
C MET A 1 8.47 -21.46 6.18
N PHE A 2 7.41 -21.37 6.96
CA PHE A 2 6.56 -20.15 7.06
C PHE A 2 7.36 -18.89 7.47
N GLU A 3 8.23 -18.96 8.45
CA GLU A 3 9.02 -17.80 8.91
C GLU A 3 9.90 -17.20 7.81
N LEU A 4 10.52 -18.04 6.99
CA LEU A 4 11.34 -17.60 5.87
C LEU A 4 10.51 -16.91 4.79
N GLN A 5 9.30 -17.41 4.51
CA GLN A 5 8.38 -16.80 3.56
C GLN A 5 8.01 -15.38 4.00
N PHE A 6 7.57 -15.19 5.23
CA PHE A 6 7.19 -13.87 5.74
C PHE A 6 8.36 -12.89 5.77
N PHE A 7 9.56 -13.38 6.11
CA PHE A 7 10.76 -12.57 6.08
C PHE A 7 11.09 -12.07 4.66
N LEU A 8 11.03 -12.96 3.67
CA LEU A 8 11.26 -12.58 2.27
C LEU A 8 10.19 -11.65 1.71
N ILE A 9 8.93 -11.88 2.05
CA ILE A 9 7.80 -11.00 1.70
C ILE A 9 8.04 -9.60 2.28
N GLY A 10 8.47 -9.49 3.54
CA GLY A 10 8.80 -8.22 4.16
C GLY A 10 9.94 -7.47 3.46
N ILE A 11 10.99 -8.19 3.00
CA ILE A 11 12.07 -7.59 2.22
C ILE A 11 11.55 -7.10 0.86
N ILE A 12 10.81 -7.94 0.14
CA ILE A 12 10.23 -7.57 -1.17
C ILE A 12 9.36 -6.33 -1.02
N GLN A 13 8.46 -6.32 -0.04
CA GLN A 13 7.62 -5.17 0.26
C GLN A 13 8.45 -3.92 0.56
N GLY A 14 9.45 -4.04 1.44
CA GLY A 14 10.31 -2.91 1.81
C GLY A 14 11.09 -2.30 0.64
N VAL A 15 11.45 -3.11 -0.37
CA VAL A 15 12.13 -2.63 -1.59
C VAL A 15 11.13 -2.09 -2.60
N THR A 16 10.04 -2.81 -2.86
CA THR A 16 9.12 -2.50 -3.95
C THR A 16 8.13 -1.38 -3.63
N GLU A 17 7.88 -1.11 -2.34
CA GLU A 17 6.96 -0.04 -1.92
C GLU A 17 7.46 1.34 -2.29
N PHE A 18 8.77 1.55 -2.25
CA PHE A 18 9.38 2.84 -2.57
C PHE A 18 9.79 2.98 -4.03
N LEU A 19 9.59 1.94 -4.82
CA LEU A 19 9.80 1.95 -6.26
C LEU A 19 8.45 2.08 -7.01
N PRO A 20 8.38 2.75 -8.16
CA PRO A 20 7.14 2.89 -8.92
C PRO A 20 6.81 1.62 -9.73
N ILE A 21 6.72 0.44 -9.08
CA ILE A 21 6.64 -0.88 -9.74
C ILE A 21 5.53 -1.80 -9.21
N SER A 22 4.58 -1.30 -8.41
CA SER A 22 3.49 -2.07 -7.79
C SER A 22 3.97 -3.18 -6.84
N SER A 23 4.12 -2.85 -5.57
CA SER A 23 4.51 -3.82 -4.51
C SER A 23 3.56 -5.01 -4.41
N SER A 24 2.25 -4.77 -4.45
CA SER A 24 1.23 -5.85 -4.39
C SER A 24 1.37 -6.84 -5.54
N GLY A 25 1.69 -6.38 -6.75
CA GLY A 25 1.94 -7.25 -7.90
C GLY A 25 3.16 -8.16 -7.67
N HIS A 26 4.22 -7.64 -7.05
CA HIS A 26 5.42 -8.42 -6.74
C HIS A 26 5.18 -9.45 -5.63
N LEU A 27 4.35 -9.14 -4.63
CA LEU A 27 4.01 -10.09 -3.58
C LEU A 27 3.24 -11.31 -4.13
N VAL A 28 2.25 -11.08 -5.00
CA VAL A 28 1.50 -12.15 -5.67
C VAL A 28 2.40 -12.95 -6.62
N LEU A 29 3.24 -12.27 -7.40
CA LEU A 29 4.18 -12.92 -8.32
C LEU A 29 5.17 -13.80 -7.58
N PHE A 30 5.70 -13.33 -6.46
CA PHE A 30 6.67 -14.07 -5.65
C PHE A 30 6.10 -15.39 -5.12
N ALA A 31 4.87 -15.38 -4.59
CA ALA A 31 4.22 -16.60 -4.14
C ALA A 31 4.08 -17.63 -5.28
N GLN A 32 3.71 -17.19 -6.49
CA GLN A 32 3.58 -18.09 -7.63
C GLN A 32 4.93 -18.63 -8.15
N LEU A 33 5.98 -17.80 -8.21
CA LEU A 33 7.30 -18.23 -8.67
C LEU A 33 7.98 -19.23 -7.72
N THR A 34 7.66 -19.14 -6.44
CA THR A 34 8.21 -20.05 -5.42
C THR A 34 7.35 -21.29 -5.19
N ASN A 35 6.20 -21.40 -5.85
CA ASN A 35 5.16 -22.40 -5.58
C ASN A 35 4.72 -22.44 -4.10
N TRP A 36 4.79 -21.30 -3.42
CA TRP A 36 4.24 -21.14 -2.08
C TRP A 36 2.75 -20.74 -2.18
N GLU A 37 2.00 -21.09 -1.14
CA GLU A 37 0.63 -20.61 -1.04
C GLU A 37 0.61 -19.08 -0.95
N ASP A 38 -0.37 -18.46 -1.62
CA ASP A 38 -0.58 -17.02 -1.50
C ASP A 38 -0.84 -16.66 -0.03
N GLN A 39 -0.04 -15.77 0.49
CA GLN A 39 -0.08 -15.32 1.89
C GLN A 39 -1.38 -14.62 2.28
N GLY A 40 -2.20 -14.25 1.31
CA GLY A 40 -3.48 -13.60 1.51
C GLY A 40 -3.39 -12.09 1.81
N LEU A 41 -4.52 -11.43 1.64
CA LEU A 41 -4.63 -9.98 1.77
C LEU A 41 -4.26 -9.47 3.18
N PHE A 42 -4.52 -10.26 4.22
CA PHE A 42 -4.15 -9.87 5.60
C PHE A 42 -2.63 -9.70 5.77
N THR A 43 -1.84 -10.62 5.22
CA THR A 43 -0.36 -10.53 5.27
C THR A 43 0.14 -9.35 4.45
N ASP A 44 -0.45 -9.11 3.27
CA ASP A 44 -0.11 -7.95 2.46
C ASP A 44 -0.35 -6.64 3.22
N ILE A 45 -1.49 -6.51 3.89
CA ILE A 45 -1.78 -5.35 4.72
C ILE A 45 -0.76 -5.22 5.86
N ALA A 46 -0.39 -6.31 6.51
CA ALA A 46 0.57 -6.28 7.61
C ALA A 46 1.96 -5.79 7.17
N VAL A 47 2.45 -6.23 6.01
CA VAL A 47 3.76 -5.77 5.51
C VAL A 47 3.71 -4.32 4.99
N HIS A 48 2.58 -3.87 4.43
CA HIS A 48 2.36 -2.45 4.11
C HIS A 48 2.31 -1.59 5.37
N PHE A 49 1.73 -2.10 6.45
CA PHE A 49 1.77 -1.41 7.74
C PHE A 49 3.20 -1.25 8.27
N GLY A 50 4.06 -2.24 8.04
CA GLY A 50 5.49 -2.16 8.36
C GLY A 50 6.20 -1.04 7.58
N THR A 51 5.97 -0.92 6.27
CA THR A 51 6.54 0.17 5.45
C THR A 51 5.95 1.54 5.83
N LEU A 52 4.65 1.62 6.13
CA LEU A 52 4.03 2.84 6.67
C LEU A 52 4.72 3.28 7.97
N PHE A 53 4.99 2.36 8.88
CA PHE A 53 5.67 2.66 10.14
C PHE A 53 7.09 3.19 9.90
N ALA A 54 7.82 2.63 8.94
CA ALA A 54 9.14 3.12 8.54
C ALA A 54 9.08 4.56 8.00
N VAL A 55 8.08 4.88 7.15
CA VAL A 55 7.84 6.23 6.65
C VAL A 55 7.51 7.20 7.79
N VAL A 56 6.66 6.80 8.73
CA VAL A 56 6.31 7.63 9.90
C VAL A 56 7.55 7.97 10.73
N ILE A 57 8.43 7.00 10.95
CA ILE A 57 9.70 7.24 11.66
C ILE A 57 10.62 8.17 10.86
N TYR A 58 10.72 7.95 9.56
CA TYR A 58 11.57 8.74 8.67
C TYR A 58 11.09 10.20 8.61
N LEU A 59 9.79 10.41 8.38
CA LEU A 59 9.15 11.72 8.26
C LEU A 59 8.60 12.27 9.59
N ARG A 60 9.11 11.79 10.74
CA ARG A 60 8.55 12.16 12.05
C ARG A 60 8.50 13.66 12.33
N LYS A 61 9.45 14.45 11.79
CA LYS A 61 9.49 15.91 11.99
C LYS A 61 8.39 16.60 11.18
N GLU A 62 8.22 16.19 9.94
CA GLU A 62 7.19 16.67 9.03
C GLU A 62 5.80 16.31 9.56
N ILE A 63 5.61 15.08 10.01
CA ILE A 63 4.36 14.62 10.61
C ILE A 63 4.06 15.40 11.90
N TYR A 64 5.04 15.63 12.75
CA TYR A 64 4.84 16.43 13.94
C TYR A 64 4.42 17.87 13.61
N TYR A 65 5.07 18.49 12.62
CA TYR A 65 4.67 19.80 12.13
C TYR A 65 3.24 19.83 11.60
N PHE A 66 2.86 18.83 10.80
CA PHE A 66 1.48 18.70 10.30
C PHE A 66 0.47 18.55 11.43
N LEU A 67 0.73 17.67 12.38
CA LEU A 67 -0.16 17.45 13.51
C LEU A 67 -0.35 18.73 14.34
N THR A 68 0.71 19.46 14.61
CA THR A 68 0.60 20.73 15.37
C THR A 68 -0.22 21.78 14.63
N ASN A 69 -0.12 21.87 13.30
CA ASN A 69 -0.94 22.78 12.50
C ASN A 69 -2.41 22.37 12.46
N ILE A 70 -2.71 21.06 12.42
CA ILE A 70 -4.07 20.55 12.53
C ILE A 70 -4.70 20.96 13.87
N PHE A 71 -4.00 20.76 14.98
CA PHE A 71 -4.50 21.11 16.31
C PHE A 71 -4.63 22.63 16.53
N GLN A 72 -3.91 23.45 15.80
CA GLN A 72 -4.04 24.91 15.84
C GLN A 72 -5.15 25.46 14.91
N PHE A 73 -6.00 24.58 14.34
CA PHE A 73 -7.07 24.92 13.37
C PHE A 73 -6.57 25.68 12.13
N LYS A 74 -5.30 25.56 11.77
CA LYS A 74 -4.69 26.16 10.57
C LYS A 74 -4.86 25.30 9.30
N LEU A 75 -5.75 24.34 9.32
CA LEU A 75 -6.02 23.41 8.20
C LEU A 75 -6.37 24.15 6.88
N PHE A 76 -7.06 25.28 6.99
CA PHE A 76 -7.45 26.05 5.81
C PHE A 76 -6.35 26.98 5.30
N GLU A 77 -5.35 27.30 6.12
CA GLU A 77 -4.16 28.05 5.71
C GLU A 77 -3.17 27.13 4.97
N ASP A 78 -3.10 25.83 5.38
CA ASP A 78 -2.26 24.82 4.72
C ASP A 78 -3.08 24.05 3.67
N GLN A 79 -3.12 24.58 2.46
CA GLN A 79 -3.85 23.98 1.34
C GLN A 79 -3.42 22.54 1.02
N ILE A 80 -2.20 22.13 1.36
CA ILE A 80 -1.68 20.78 1.08
C ILE A 80 -2.36 19.76 1.96
N ILE A 81 -2.48 20.01 3.27
CA ILE A 81 -3.15 19.10 4.21
C ILE A 81 -4.61 18.89 3.80
N PHE A 82 -5.32 19.98 3.52
CA PHE A 82 -6.71 19.88 3.10
C PHE A 82 -6.89 19.06 1.81
N LYS A 83 -6.01 19.28 0.81
CA LYS A 83 -6.03 18.53 -0.45
C LYS A 83 -5.73 17.05 -0.24
N ILE A 84 -4.78 16.70 0.63
CA ILE A 84 -4.46 15.30 0.95
C ILE A 84 -5.67 14.62 1.59
N ILE A 85 -6.30 15.23 2.59
CA ILE A 85 -7.49 14.68 3.24
C ILE A 85 -8.60 14.48 2.22
N LEU A 86 -8.90 15.50 1.42
CA LEU A 86 -9.96 15.45 0.41
C LEU A 86 -9.72 14.38 -0.66
N ALA A 87 -8.47 14.23 -1.10
CA ALA A 87 -8.07 13.21 -2.08
C ALA A 87 -8.11 11.78 -1.51
N THR A 88 -7.87 11.60 -0.21
CA THR A 88 -7.83 10.29 0.44
C THR A 88 -9.23 9.75 0.74
N LEU A 89 -10.20 10.62 1.04
CA LEU A 89 -11.57 10.20 1.39
C LEU A 89 -12.24 9.29 0.36
N PRO A 90 -12.24 9.59 -0.96
CA PRO A 90 -12.84 8.70 -1.96
C PRO A 90 -12.19 7.31 -1.97
N ALA A 91 -10.85 7.25 -1.83
CA ALA A 91 -10.12 5.98 -1.83
C ALA A 91 -10.47 5.13 -0.60
N ILE A 92 -10.61 5.73 0.59
CA ILE A 92 -11.04 5.03 1.81
C ILE A 92 -12.48 4.49 1.64
N ILE A 93 -13.39 5.34 1.18
CA ILE A 93 -14.80 4.96 1.02
C ILE A 93 -14.93 3.81 0.01
N LEU A 94 -14.36 3.98 -1.18
CA LEU A 94 -14.40 2.95 -2.21
C LEU A 94 -13.70 1.67 -1.76
N GLY A 95 -12.52 1.77 -1.16
CA GLY A 95 -11.76 0.63 -0.65
C GLY A 95 -12.53 -0.18 0.37
N TYR A 96 -13.26 0.47 1.27
CA TYR A 96 -14.10 -0.21 2.25
C TYR A 96 -15.22 -1.02 1.59
N PHE A 97 -15.93 -0.46 0.61
CA PHE A 97 -17.04 -1.14 -0.03
C PHE A 97 -16.63 -2.25 -1.00
N ILE A 98 -15.44 -2.15 -1.62
CA ILE A 98 -14.98 -3.15 -2.60
C ILE A 98 -13.97 -4.15 -2.02
N TYR A 99 -13.65 -4.06 -0.72
CA TYR A 99 -12.65 -4.89 -0.05
C TYR A 99 -12.84 -6.40 -0.31
N ASP A 100 -14.04 -6.93 -0.03
CA ASP A 100 -14.35 -8.35 -0.22
C ASP A 100 -14.24 -8.77 -1.68
N TYR A 101 -14.68 -7.90 -2.59
CA TYR A 101 -14.63 -8.16 -4.02
C TYR A 101 -13.19 -8.20 -4.54
N VAL A 102 -12.36 -7.27 -4.09
CA VAL A 102 -10.93 -7.24 -4.44
C VAL A 102 -10.21 -8.48 -3.93
N SER A 103 -10.47 -8.89 -2.69
CA SER A 103 -9.82 -10.05 -2.09
C SER A 103 -10.12 -11.36 -2.83
N LEU A 104 -11.33 -11.49 -3.40
CA LEU A 104 -11.78 -12.69 -4.08
C LEU A 104 -11.41 -12.74 -5.56
N TYR A 105 -11.45 -11.63 -6.27
CA TYR A 105 -11.38 -11.63 -7.74
C TYR A 105 -10.14 -10.94 -8.31
N PHE A 106 -9.51 -10.01 -7.60
CA PHE A 106 -8.44 -9.18 -8.15
C PHE A 106 -7.02 -9.63 -7.80
N ARG A 107 -6.86 -10.77 -7.14
CA ARG A 107 -5.54 -11.35 -6.80
C ARG A 107 -4.99 -12.30 -7.87
N SER A 108 -5.57 -12.35 -9.06
CA SER A 108 -5.04 -13.17 -10.14
C SER A 108 -3.89 -12.46 -10.87
N ILE A 109 -2.81 -13.20 -11.16
CA ILE A 109 -1.64 -12.64 -11.85
C ILE A 109 -1.99 -12.14 -13.26
N GLN A 110 -2.96 -12.77 -13.92
CA GLN A 110 -3.44 -12.37 -15.24
C GLN A 110 -4.08 -10.99 -15.20
N LEU A 111 -4.91 -10.71 -14.21
CA LEU A 111 -5.53 -9.39 -14.02
C LEU A 111 -4.50 -8.33 -13.66
N ILE A 112 -3.54 -8.65 -12.79
CA ILE A 112 -2.44 -7.74 -12.42
C ILE A 112 -1.61 -7.41 -13.66
N ALA A 113 -1.21 -8.41 -14.44
CA ALA A 113 -0.42 -8.20 -15.65
C ALA A 113 -1.19 -7.39 -16.71
N LEU A 114 -2.46 -7.72 -16.95
CA LEU A 114 -3.29 -7.01 -17.92
C LEU A 114 -3.49 -5.54 -17.52
N SER A 115 -3.86 -5.28 -16.27
CA SER A 115 -4.02 -3.91 -15.76
C SER A 115 -2.71 -3.12 -15.85
N SER A 116 -1.59 -3.72 -15.49
CA SER A 116 -0.28 -3.07 -15.59
C SER A 116 0.07 -2.69 -17.04
N ILE A 117 -0.19 -3.57 -18.02
CA ILE A 117 0.03 -3.27 -19.44
C ILE A 117 -0.89 -2.12 -19.89
N VAL A 118 -2.18 -2.18 -19.55
CA VAL A 118 -3.13 -1.13 -19.95
C VAL A 118 -2.71 0.23 -19.40
N PHE A 119 -2.39 0.33 -18.11
CA PHE A 119 -1.97 1.59 -17.50
C PHE A 119 -0.57 2.05 -17.90
N ALA A 120 0.29 1.16 -18.39
CA ALA A 120 1.60 1.54 -18.91
C ALA A 120 1.53 2.17 -20.32
N ILE A 121 0.43 1.96 -21.06
CA ILE A 121 0.23 2.50 -22.41
C ILE A 121 -0.44 3.90 -22.37
N ILE A 122 -1.18 4.21 -21.31
CA ILE A 122 -1.88 5.49 -21.09
C ILE A 122 -0.93 6.53 -20.52
#